data_d5eb500c03dac816c0c2688895ba45f7
#
_entry.id   d5eb500c03dac816c0c2688895ba45f7
#
_cell.length_a   1.000
_cell.length_b   1.000
_cell.length_c   1.000
_cell.angle_alpha   90.00
_cell.angle_beta   90.00
_cell.angle_gamma   90.00
#
_symmetry.space_group_name_H-M   'P 1'
#
loop_
_entity.id
_entity.type
_entity.pdbx_description
1 polymer ?
#
loop_
_entity_poly.entity_id
_entity_poly.type
_entity_poly.pdbx_seq_one_letter_code
_entity_poly.pdbx_strand_id
1 'polypeptide(L)'
;MSEYLGVSVKTLKNQLKELSETLKEFGVDVQFVSSNQILVKGHEKFAEVMSVSIPRFEMEFERRFLLLLVLHDNFLTIQEIADELLVSKSYAEKHLAAIMKKYPEDIQAQRHYGIRYAASQNKRREVFVKILFPYLFGEDYIVALEQFDNLHFPLFHYFTKEQMFRTRGAIQALQRLEWFQLTDESLQQLFLYILFLTRHADSENTEKPVAVQEDFINTQEFDGLYEWIPGWCQEFRLPDSKEELRYMYTLLLSLRKQKIACQDQIMDKMRHPIKEILKGISERLSADFSEDEDLIEGLSSHIYTTILRGNHLDVETDEYMLKSMKRQYPFGFEMAAIAADYIADIYNLSMKENDLIYLAIHFQAAIERMKDAGEKTKIIIVCHFGAAAARIIRSKIERKLVGVEVTGMYSLQEFKQLKNPDCDYIVTTERILKADFPIIYISMALPEREMQKIKEGIKEIQVNHLLELNILEAIILPIEEKNMESAVKAMVQPLLEEDFVTEEYLQSVLEREEMSSTSLNHIALPHGNPAMVQNTRLVIGRMNHPILWDDSKVSCAFLFAVSSEMLKEKPMLFNTFYRTMADPEVEESIKKLQMEKNLPDEVFRQKLFQILR
;
A
#
# COMPACT_ATOMS: atom_id res chain seq x y z
N MET A 1 -24.74 7.74 20.30
CA MET A 1 -24.10 6.42 20.20
C MET A 1 -25.06 5.36 19.65
N SER A 2 -26.26 5.13 20.20
CA SER A 2 -27.22 4.14 19.65
C SER A 2 -27.64 4.44 18.21
N GLU A 3 -27.87 5.71 17.88
CA GLU A 3 -28.15 6.17 16.50
C GLU A 3 -26.94 5.98 15.57
N TYR A 4 -25.72 6.27 16.07
CA TYR A 4 -24.48 6.10 15.32
C TYR A 4 -24.17 4.63 15.01
N LEU A 5 -24.47 3.73 15.96
CA LEU A 5 -24.24 2.28 15.81
C LEU A 5 -25.44 1.52 15.21
N GLY A 6 -26.56 2.20 14.92
CA GLY A 6 -27.75 1.58 14.34
C GLY A 6 -28.44 0.55 15.24
N VAL A 7 -28.18 0.56 16.56
CA VAL A 7 -28.74 -0.39 17.53
C VAL A 7 -29.69 0.28 18.53
N SER A 8 -30.60 -0.51 19.13
CA SER A 8 -31.49 0.02 20.16
C SER A 8 -30.71 0.41 21.43
N VAL A 9 -31.19 1.41 22.17
CA VAL A 9 -30.61 1.83 23.45
C VAL A 9 -30.51 0.66 24.43
N LYS A 10 -31.47 -0.27 24.41
CA LYS A 10 -31.47 -1.48 25.26
C LYS A 10 -30.36 -2.43 24.86
N THR A 11 -30.19 -2.66 23.55
CA THR A 11 -29.11 -3.50 22.99
C THR A 11 -27.74 -2.90 23.34
N LEU A 12 -27.58 -1.60 23.12
CA LEU A 12 -26.35 -0.88 23.45
C LEU A 12 -25.98 -1.02 24.94
N LYS A 13 -26.95 -0.87 25.85
CA LYS A 13 -26.70 -1.03 27.29
C LYS A 13 -26.28 -2.43 27.67
N ASN A 14 -26.87 -3.46 27.06
CA ASN A 14 -26.49 -4.85 27.33
C ASN A 14 -25.06 -5.13 26.85
N GLN A 15 -24.73 -4.73 25.62
CA GLN A 15 -23.38 -4.88 25.04
C GLN A 15 -22.31 -4.12 25.84
N LEU A 16 -22.62 -2.90 26.28
CA LEU A 16 -21.70 -2.13 27.11
C LEU A 16 -21.51 -2.76 28.51
N LYS A 17 -22.51 -3.45 29.02
CA LYS A 17 -22.38 -4.17 30.31
C LYS A 17 -21.47 -5.39 30.16
N GLU A 18 -21.65 -6.20 29.12
CA GLU A 18 -20.76 -7.31 28.79
C GLU A 18 -19.32 -6.84 28.58
N LEU A 19 -19.15 -5.81 27.74
CA LEU A 19 -17.85 -5.19 27.48
C LEU A 19 -17.20 -4.67 28.77
N SER A 20 -17.99 -4.06 29.68
CA SER A 20 -17.51 -3.57 30.98
C SER A 20 -16.96 -4.70 31.86
N GLU A 21 -17.57 -5.88 31.83
CA GLU A 21 -17.07 -7.05 32.61
C GLU A 21 -15.72 -7.53 32.07
N THR A 22 -15.57 -7.61 30.75
CA THR A 22 -14.32 -7.97 30.09
C THR A 22 -13.22 -6.92 30.32
N LEU A 23 -13.53 -5.65 30.19
CA LEU A 23 -12.56 -4.56 30.33
C LEU A 23 -12.04 -4.39 31.77
N LYS A 24 -12.80 -4.83 32.78
CA LYS A 24 -12.36 -4.79 34.18
C LYS A 24 -11.11 -5.63 34.44
N GLU A 25 -10.97 -6.76 33.78
CA GLU A 25 -9.79 -7.63 33.87
C GLU A 25 -8.51 -6.90 33.45
N PHE A 26 -8.64 -5.91 32.58
CA PHE A 26 -7.55 -5.06 32.10
C PHE A 26 -7.43 -3.73 32.86
N GLY A 27 -8.22 -3.54 33.94
CA GLY A 27 -8.18 -2.34 34.75
C GLY A 27 -8.90 -1.14 34.13
N VAL A 28 -9.78 -1.37 33.16
CA VAL A 28 -10.67 -0.35 32.57
C VAL A 28 -12.09 -0.57 33.12
N ASP A 29 -12.65 0.44 33.80
CA ASP A 29 -13.98 0.36 34.40
C ASP A 29 -14.96 1.30 33.66
N VAL A 30 -16.06 0.74 33.15
CA VAL A 30 -17.12 1.44 32.43
C VAL A 30 -18.34 1.57 33.32
N GLN A 31 -18.65 2.78 33.78
CA GLN A 31 -19.75 3.08 34.69
C GLN A 31 -20.86 3.87 34.00
N PHE A 32 -22.11 3.45 34.17
CA PHE A 32 -23.26 4.24 33.75
C PHE A 32 -23.58 5.28 34.81
N VAL A 33 -23.32 6.56 34.50
CA VAL A 33 -23.61 7.69 35.43
C VAL A 33 -25.08 8.11 35.33
N SER A 34 -25.65 8.03 34.12
CA SER A 34 -27.06 8.31 33.86
C SER A 34 -27.56 7.53 32.64
N SER A 35 -28.84 7.72 32.26
CA SER A 35 -29.38 7.11 31.04
C SER A 35 -28.62 7.50 29.77
N ASN A 36 -27.90 8.60 29.75
CA ASN A 36 -27.25 9.20 28.59
C ASN A 36 -25.74 9.47 28.78
N GLN A 37 -25.17 9.09 29.93
CA GLN A 37 -23.76 9.34 30.23
C GLN A 37 -23.06 8.09 30.74
N ILE A 38 -21.89 7.84 30.17
CA ILE A 38 -20.99 6.75 30.55
C ILE A 38 -19.67 7.38 30.98
N LEU A 39 -19.15 6.93 32.12
CA LEU A 39 -17.83 7.28 32.61
C LEU A 39 -16.90 6.10 32.39
N VAL A 40 -15.79 6.32 31.73
CA VAL A 40 -14.74 5.32 31.53
C VAL A 40 -13.52 5.72 32.36
N LYS A 41 -13.14 4.88 33.33
CA LYS A 41 -11.93 5.04 34.15
C LYS A 41 -10.86 4.09 33.64
N GLY A 42 -9.59 4.50 33.69
CA GLY A 42 -8.49 3.70 33.15
C GLY A 42 -8.39 3.78 31.62
N HIS A 43 -8.91 4.83 31.00
CA HIS A 43 -8.89 5.02 29.56
C HIS A 43 -7.45 5.11 28.99
N GLU A 44 -6.47 5.50 29.80
CA GLU A 44 -5.05 5.49 29.46
C GLU A 44 -4.52 4.09 29.14
N LYS A 45 -5.16 3.06 29.69
CA LYS A 45 -4.86 1.65 29.41
C LYS A 45 -5.56 1.12 28.16
N PHE A 46 -6.39 1.94 27.52
CA PHE A 46 -7.16 1.50 26.35
C PHE A 46 -6.25 1.09 25.17
N ALA A 47 -5.14 1.79 24.98
CA ALA A 47 -4.16 1.43 23.96
C ALA A 47 -3.50 0.06 24.27
N GLU A 48 -3.22 -0.20 25.54
CA GLU A 48 -2.67 -1.47 26.03
C GLU A 48 -3.70 -2.60 25.89
N VAL A 49 -4.96 -2.36 26.28
CA VAL A 49 -6.07 -3.30 26.07
C VAL A 49 -6.31 -3.59 24.59
N MET A 50 -6.27 -2.55 23.74
CA MET A 50 -6.40 -2.71 22.29
C MET A 50 -5.21 -3.44 21.66
N SER A 51 -4.02 -3.34 22.25
CA SER A 51 -2.85 -4.09 21.78
C SER A 51 -2.86 -5.56 22.21
N VAL A 52 -3.49 -5.87 23.35
CA VAL A 52 -3.39 -7.22 23.96
C VAL A 52 -4.59 -8.11 23.69
N SER A 53 -5.81 -7.62 23.54
CA SER A 53 -6.94 -8.55 23.49
C SER A 53 -8.32 -7.93 23.24
N ILE A 54 -8.51 -7.14 22.21
CA ILE A 54 -9.80 -7.31 21.57
C ILE A 54 -9.54 -8.39 20.54
N PRO A 55 -10.16 -9.58 20.66
CA PRO A 55 -10.18 -10.47 19.52
C PRO A 55 -10.70 -9.62 18.37
N ARG A 56 -9.93 -9.44 17.30
CA ARG A 56 -10.36 -8.87 16.02
C ARG A 56 -11.43 -9.78 15.36
N PHE A 57 -12.27 -10.42 16.17
CA PHE A 57 -13.04 -11.62 15.87
C PHE A 57 -14.55 -11.40 15.78
N GLU A 58 -15.02 -10.19 15.59
CA GLU A 58 -16.30 -10.10 14.91
C GLU A 58 -16.05 -10.20 13.41
N MET A 59 -15.71 -11.43 13.01
CA MET A 59 -15.75 -11.78 11.60
C MET A 59 -17.17 -11.52 11.13
N GLU A 60 -17.33 -10.67 10.12
CA GLU A 60 -18.63 -10.37 9.53
C GLU A 60 -19.38 -11.65 9.20
N PHE A 61 -20.68 -11.66 9.33
CA PHE A 61 -21.51 -12.84 9.07
C PHE A 61 -21.20 -13.49 7.71
N GLU A 62 -20.96 -12.69 6.67
CA GLU A 62 -20.61 -13.18 5.34
C GLU A 62 -19.35 -14.04 5.35
N ARG A 63 -18.30 -13.58 6.01
CA ARG A 63 -17.02 -14.33 6.10
C ARG A 63 -17.16 -15.62 6.89
N ARG A 64 -17.90 -15.60 8.00
CA ARG A 64 -18.19 -16.80 8.78
C ARG A 64 -19.03 -17.81 8.00
N PHE A 65 -19.99 -17.31 7.24
CA PHE A 65 -20.83 -18.12 6.36
C PHE A 65 -20.01 -18.79 5.25
N LEU A 66 -19.16 -18.02 4.55
CA LEU A 66 -18.27 -18.56 3.51
C LEU A 66 -17.29 -19.59 4.09
N LEU A 67 -16.69 -19.29 5.24
CA LEU A 67 -15.77 -20.19 5.93
C LEU A 67 -16.45 -21.53 6.22
N LEU A 68 -17.67 -21.50 6.76
CA LEU A 68 -18.44 -22.69 7.06
C LEU A 68 -18.66 -23.53 5.79
N LEU A 69 -19.10 -22.90 4.69
CA LEU A 69 -19.35 -23.61 3.43
C LEU A 69 -18.05 -24.18 2.81
N VAL A 70 -16.94 -23.44 2.90
CA VAL A 70 -15.64 -23.88 2.36
C VAL A 70 -15.11 -25.09 3.13
N LEU A 71 -15.37 -25.18 4.42
CA LEU A 71 -14.92 -26.29 5.28
C LEU A 71 -15.82 -27.53 5.21
N HIS A 72 -16.98 -27.46 4.55
CA HIS A 72 -17.91 -28.58 4.41
C HIS A 72 -18.06 -29.02 2.95
N ASP A 73 -17.95 -30.32 2.69
CA ASP A 73 -18.09 -30.88 1.36
C ASP A 73 -19.55 -31.11 0.97
N ASN A 74 -20.43 -31.24 1.96
CA ASN A 74 -21.84 -31.55 1.76
C ASN A 74 -22.71 -30.29 1.76
N PHE A 75 -23.96 -30.45 1.28
CA PHE A 75 -24.97 -29.44 1.45
C PHE A 75 -25.33 -29.23 2.92
N LEU A 76 -25.39 -27.97 3.34
CA LEU A 76 -25.86 -27.55 4.65
C LEU A 76 -27.23 -26.89 4.53
N THR A 77 -28.15 -27.28 5.36
CA THR A 77 -29.44 -26.61 5.48
C THR A 77 -29.31 -25.23 6.13
N ILE A 78 -30.26 -24.35 5.89
CA ILE A 78 -30.25 -23.01 6.53
C ILE A 78 -30.29 -23.12 8.06
N GLN A 79 -30.95 -24.15 8.59
CA GLN A 79 -31.01 -24.39 10.03
C GLN A 79 -29.63 -24.78 10.58
N GLU A 80 -28.94 -25.72 9.95
CA GLU A 80 -27.57 -26.13 10.35
C GLU A 80 -26.61 -24.93 10.29
N ILE A 81 -26.70 -24.11 9.24
CA ILE A 81 -25.89 -22.89 9.12
C ILE A 81 -26.22 -21.90 10.26
N ALA A 82 -27.49 -21.69 10.56
CA ALA A 82 -27.91 -20.79 11.63
C ALA A 82 -27.45 -21.27 13.01
N ASP A 83 -27.56 -22.57 13.27
CA ASP A 83 -27.13 -23.19 14.53
C ASP A 83 -25.61 -23.11 14.69
N GLU A 84 -24.84 -23.42 13.65
CA GLU A 84 -23.37 -23.38 13.66
C GLU A 84 -22.84 -21.94 13.81
N LEU A 85 -23.48 -20.99 13.17
CA LEU A 85 -23.08 -19.58 13.26
C LEU A 85 -23.67 -18.84 14.47
N LEU A 86 -24.47 -19.54 15.31
CA LEU A 86 -25.15 -19.01 16.49
C LEU A 86 -26.03 -17.79 16.18
N VAL A 87 -26.78 -17.85 15.07
CA VAL A 87 -27.72 -16.81 14.66
C VAL A 87 -29.14 -17.37 14.51
N SER A 88 -30.15 -16.51 14.43
CA SER A 88 -31.50 -16.99 14.12
C SER A 88 -31.62 -17.40 12.64
N LYS A 89 -32.44 -18.40 12.37
CA LYS A 89 -32.71 -18.85 11.00
C LYS A 89 -33.15 -17.71 10.09
N SER A 90 -34.04 -16.84 10.57
CA SER A 90 -34.53 -15.69 9.80
C SER A 90 -33.41 -14.65 9.52
N TYR A 91 -32.42 -14.53 10.40
CA TYR A 91 -31.25 -13.72 10.14
C TYR A 91 -30.40 -14.33 9.03
N ALA A 92 -30.12 -15.63 9.09
CA ALA A 92 -29.38 -16.35 8.06
C ALA A 92 -30.08 -16.26 6.69
N GLU A 93 -31.40 -16.47 6.63
CA GLU A 93 -32.19 -16.36 5.40
C GLU A 93 -32.11 -14.96 4.76
N LYS A 94 -32.18 -13.91 5.58
CA LYS A 94 -32.13 -12.53 5.10
C LYS A 94 -30.77 -12.18 4.44
N HIS A 95 -29.68 -12.64 5.01
CA HIS A 95 -28.34 -12.34 4.51
C HIS A 95 -27.92 -13.26 3.36
N LEU A 96 -28.42 -14.49 3.34
CA LEU A 96 -28.11 -15.49 2.34
C LEU A 96 -28.36 -15.01 0.91
N ALA A 97 -29.50 -14.37 0.66
CA ALA A 97 -29.86 -13.91 -0.68
C ALA A 97 -28.85 -12.89 -1.23
N ALA A 98 -28.32 -12.02 -0.36
CA ALA A 98 -27.29 -11.06 -0.73
C ALA A 98 -25.95 -11.74 -1.03
N ILE A 99 -25.55 -12.71 -0.19
CA ILE A 99 -24.31 -13.48 -0.36
C ILE A 99 -24.34 -14.30 -1.64
N MET A 100 -25.43 -15.01 -1.90
CA MET A 100 -25.60 -15.79 -3.15
C MET A 100 -25.58 -14.91 -4.40
N LYS A 101 -26.08 -13.67 -4.32
CA LYS A 101 -25.99 -12.72 -5.43
C LYS A 101 -24.56 -12.24 -5.67
N LYS A 102 -23.74 -12.18 -4.62
CA LYS A 102 -22.34 -11.77 -4.70
C LYS A 102 -21.44 -12.90 -5.23
N TYR A 103 -21.79 -14.17 -4.94
CA TYR A 103 -21.02 -15.35 -5.33
C TYR A 103 -21.89 -16.35 -6.14
N PRO A 104 -22.41 -15.95 -7.31
CA PRO A 104 -23.40 -16.73 -8.06
C PRO A 104 -22.82 -18.02 -8.65
N GLU A 105 -21.53 -18.06 -8.95
CA GLU A 105 -20.85 -19.21 -9.55
C GLU A 105 -20.31 -20.19 -8.50
N ASP A 106 -19.98 -19.68 -7.32
CA ASP A 106 -19.31 -20.44 -6.27
C ASP A 106 -20.29 -21.11 -5.30
N ILE A 107 -21.50 -20.56 -5.11
CA ILE A 107 -22.48 -21.06 -4.14
C ILE A 107 -23.66 -21.70 -4.86
N GLN A 108 -23.86 -22.98 -4.63
CA GLN A 108 -25.00 -23.74 -5.16
C GLN A 108 -26.04 -23.98 -4.08
N ALA A 109 -27.31 -23.60 -4.38
CA ALA A 109 -28.46 -23.95 -3.57
C ALA A 109 -29.29 -25.04 -4.28
N GLN A 110 -29.67 -26.09 -3.56
CA GLN A 110 -30.51 -27.15 -4.05
C GLN A 110 -31.74 -27.34 -3.13
N ARG A 111 -32.91 -27.29 -3.71
CA ARG A 111 -34.17 -27.43 -2.95
C ARG A 111 -34.17 -28.74 -2.16
N HIS A 112 -34.53 -28.69 -0.89
CA HIS A 112 -34.55 -29.77 0.09
C HIS A 112 -33.18 -30.31 0.55
N TYR A 113 -32.07 -29.94 -0.09
CA TYR A 113 -30.73 -30.37 0.31
C TYR A 113 -29.97 -29.27 1.06
N GLY A 114 -30.17 -28.01 0.69
CA GLY A 114 -29.50 -26.89 1.31
C GLY A 114 -28.53 -26.17 0.37
N ILE A 115 -27.41 -25.72 0.91
CA ILE A 115 -26.45 -24.85 0.25
C ILE A 115 -25.06 -25.45 0.41
N ARG A 116 -24.23 -25.38 -0.62
CA ARG A 116 -22.82 -25.79 -0.58
C ARG A 116 -21.94 -24.83 -1.36
N TYR A 117 -20.65 -24.84 -1.04
CA TYR A 117 -19.63 -24.23 -1.88
C TYR A 117 -19.28 -25.19 -3.02
N ALA A 118 -19.60 -24.82 -4.25
CA ALA A 118 -19.54 -25.71 -5.42
C ALA A 118 -18.27 -25.52 -6.28
N ALA A 119 -17.39 -24.60 -5.88
CA ALA A 119 -16.15 -24.36 -6.59
C ALA A 119 -15.13 -25.49 -6.36
N SER A 120 -14.08 -25.47 -7.17
CA SER A 120 -12.95 -26.40 -7.13
C SER A 120 -12.22 -26.42 -5.79
N GLN A 121 -11.50 -27.50 -5.50
CA GLN A 121 -10.69 -27.61 -4.28
C GLN A 121 -9.63 -26.49 -4.18
N ASN A 122 -9.00 -26.14 -5.30
CA ASN A 122 -8.03 -25.05 -5.34
C ASN A 122 -8.68 -23.72 -4.97
N LYS A 123 -9.85 -23.41 -5.54
CA LYS A 123 -10.63 -22.21 -5.20
C LYS A 123 -11.08 -22.20 -3.74
N ARG A 124 -11.46 -23.34 -3.18
CA ARG A 124 -11.83 -23.47 -1.76
C ARG A 124 -10.64 -23.14 -0.85
N ARG A 125 -9.44 -23.62 -1.18
CA ARG A 125 -8.19 -23.31 -0.45
C ARG A 125 -7.89 -21.80 -0.47
N GLU A 126 -7.95 -21.20 -1.65
CA GLU A 126 -7.72 -19.77 -1.81
C GLU A 126 -8.70 -18.95 -0.97
N VAL A 127 -9.99 -19.26 -1.05
CA VAL A 127 -11.04 -18.56 -0.27
C VAL A 127 -10.86 -18.78 1.22
N PHE A 128 -10.49 -19.99 1.66
CA PHE A 128 -10.19 -20.28 3.06
C PHE A 128 -9.04 -19.40 3.57
N VAL A 129 -7.93 -19.36 2.84
CA VAL A 129 -6.78 -18.52 3.20
C VAL A 129 -7.16 -17.05 3.19
N LYS A 130 -7.84 -16.57 2.15
CA LYS A 130 -8.27 -15.19 2.00
C LYS A 130 -9.16 -14.72 3.16
N ILE A 131 -10.09 -15.56 3.62
CA ILE A 131 -10.97 -15.23 4.75
C ILE A 131 -10.18 -15.10 6.04
N LEU A 132 -9.22 -15.98 6.29
CA LEU A 132 -8.58 -16.15 7.59
C LEU A 132 -7.27 -15.39 7.75
N PHE A 133 -6.56 -15.19 6.67
CA PHE A 133 -5.25 -14.53 6.70
C PHE A 133 -5.27 -13.17 7.42
N PRO A 134 -6.28 -12.28 7.23
CA PRO A 134 -6.35 -11.01 7.94
C PRO A 134 -6.49 -11.12 9.47
N TYR A 135 -6.81 -12.30 9.98
CA TYR A 135 -6.98 -12.56 11.43
C TYR A 135 -5.74 -13.23 12.05
N LEU A 136 -4.76 -13.65 11.24
CA LEU A 136 -3.51 -14.23 11.70
C LEU A 136 -2.40 -13.18 11.64
N PHE A 137 -2.30 -12.29 12.62
CA PHE A 137 -1.24 -11.29 12.68
C PHE A 137 -0.29 -11.53 13.86
N GLY A 138 1.02 -11.40 13.60
CA GLY A 138 2.07 -11.26 14.59
C GLY A 138 2.19 -12.42 15.58
N GLU A 139 2.14 -12.10 16.86
CA GLU A 139 2.36 -13.06 17.96
C GLU A 139 1.33 -14.21 18.00
N ASP A 140 0.10 -13.99 17.52
CA ASP A 140 -0.95 -15.01 17.55
C ASP A 140 -0.60 -16.24 16.72
N TYR A 141 0.13 -16.07 15.63
CA TYR A 141 0.60 -17.16 14.79
C TYR A 141 1.70 -17.98 15.50
N ILE A 142 2.67 -17.32 16.12
CA ILE A 142 3.74 -17.97 16.89
C ILE A 142 3.15 -18.68 18.12
N VAL A 143 2.21 -18.03 18.81
CA VAL A 143 1.45 -18.61 19.92
C VAL A 143 0.62 -19.80 19.46
N ALA A 144 -0.01 -19.73 18.27
CA ALA A 144 -0.71 -20.87 17.67
C ALA A 144 0.22 -22.06 17.40
N LEU A 145 1.47 -21.80 17.04
CA LEU A 145 2.48 -22.85 16.87
C LEU A 145 3.03 -23.39 18.20
N GLU A 146 3.06 -22.60 19.27
CA GLU A 146 3.70 -22.96 20.54
C GLU A 146 2.73 -23.45 21.62
N GLN A 147 1.50 -22.94 21.69
CA GLN A 147 0.58 -23.15 22.81
C GLN A 147 -0.85 -23.52 22.37
N PHE A 148 -1.06 -24.73 21.89
CA PHE A 148 -2.36 -25.22 21.43
C PHE A 148 -3.50 -25.19 22.45
N ASP A 149 -3.20 -25.28 23.71
CA ASP A 149 -4.22 -25.48 24.76
C ASP A 149 -4.88 -24.19 25.24
N ASN A 150 -4.33 -23.01 24.90
CA ASN A 150 -4.80 -21.69 25.39
C ASN A 150 -5.43 -20.79 24.34
N LEU A 151 -5.64 -21.28 23.11
CA LEU A 151 -6.10 -20.44 22.02
C LEU A 151 -7.62 -20.37 21.98
N HIS A 152 -8.15 -19.24 22.39
CA HIS A 152 -9.53 -18.81 22.14
C HIS A 152 -9.76 -18.39 20.67
N PHE A 153 -9.03 -18.99 19.72
CA PHE A 153 -9.18 -18.67 18.30
C PHE A 153 -10.43 -19.38 17.76
N PRO A 154 -11.48 -18.67 17.31
CA PRO A 154 -12.76 -19.28 16.92
C PRO A 154 -12.64 -20.35 15.84
N LEU A 155 -11.51 -20.35 15.12
CA LEU A 155 -11.24 -21.28 14.03
C LEU A 155 -10.89 -22.68 14.50
N PHE A 156 -10.31 -22.81 15.71
CA PHE A 156 -9.74 -24.10 16.13
C PHE A 156 -10.80 -25.16 16.44
N HIS A 157 -12.05 -24.75 16.69
CA HIS A 157 -13.12 -25.74 16.87
C HIS A 157 -13.45 -26.50 15.56
N TYR A 158 -13.07 -25.98 14.39
CA TYR A 158 -13.24 -26.69 13.11
C TYR A 158 -12.14 -27.71 12.83
N PHE A 159 -11.05 -27.72 13.62
CA PHE A 159 -9.91 -28.60 13.43
C PHE A 159 -9.63 -29.43 14.68
N THR A 160 -9.22 -30.68 14.47
CA THR A 160 -8.81 -31.56 15.56
C THR A 160 -7.41 -31.19 16.07
N LYS A 161 -7.10 -31.57 17.33
CA LYS A 161 -5.75 -31.41 17.87
C LYS A 161 -4.69 -32.12 17.03
N GLU A 162 -5.02 -33.24 16.40
CA GLU A 162 -4.12 -33.98 15.51
C GLU A 162 -3.82 -33.19 14.23
N GLN A 163 -4.83 -32.57 13.59
CA GLN A 163 -4.64 -31.74 12.40
C GLN A 163 -3.75 -30.53 12.69
N MET A 164 -3.99 -29.87 13.80
CA MET A 164 -3.16 -28.75 14.27
C MET A 164 -1.72 -29.18 14.54
N PHE A 165 -1.52 -30.32 15.22
CA PHE A 165 -0.19 -30.85 15.50
C PHE A 165 0.58 -31.21 14.22
N ARG A 166 -0.09 -31.83 13.25
CA ARG A 166 0.50 -32.13 11.92
C ARG A 166 0.88 -30.84 11.18
N THR A 167 0.00 -29.85 11.16
CA THR A 167 0.29 -28.54 10.52
C THR A 167 1.51 -27.87 11.15
N ARG A 168 1.57 -27.83 12.48
CA ARG A 168 2.74 -27.29 13.20
C ARG A 168 4.02 -28.02 12.84
N GLY A 169 4.00 -29.34 12.89
CA GLY A 169 5.17 -30.17 12.56
C GLY A 169 5.65 -29.93 11.13
N ALA A 170 4.73 -29.83 10.17
CA ALA A 170 5.04 -29.55 8.78
C ALA A 170 5.72 -28.18 8.59
N ILE A 171 5.20 -27.13 9.23
CA ILE A 171 5.81 -25.80 9.18
C ILE A 171 7.19 -25.80 9.84
N GLN A 172 7.34 -26.42 11.03
CA GLN A 172 8.63 -26.50 11.70
C GLN A 172 9.68 -27.29 10.91
N ALA A 173 9.28 -28.34 10.20
CA ALA A 173 10.18 -29.07 9.31
C ALA A 173 10.68 -28.20 8.16
N LEU A 174 9.80 -27.41 7.55
CA LEU A 174 10.18 -26.46 6.48
C LEU A 174 11.14 -25.38 7.00
N GLN A 175 10.87 -24.81 8.17
CA GLN A 175 11.71 -23.76 8.77
C GLN A 175 13.15 -24.24 9.09
N ARG A 176 13.40 -25.56 9.19
CA ARG A 176 14.74 -26.13 9.38
C ARG A 176 15.57 -26.17 8.10
N LEU A 177 14.96 -25.92 6.94
CA LEU A 177 15.67 -25.88 5.66
C LEU A 177 16.42 -24.54 5.54
N GLU A 178 17.73 -24.53 5.83
CA GLU A 178 18.55 -23.32 5.79
C GLU A 178 18.57 -22.68 4.38
N TRP A 179 18.41 -23.48 3.34
CA TRP A 179 18.41 -23.05 1.95
C TRP A 179 17.03 -22.56 1.46
N PHE A 180 15.95 -22.71 2.26
CA PHE A 180 14.60 -22.30 1.90
C PHE A 180 13.92 -21.59 3.06
N GLN A 181 14.12 -20.29 3.15
CA GLN A 181 13.62 -19.46 4.24
C GLN A 181 12.50 -18.52 3.77
N LEU A 182 11.29 -18.77 4.24
CA LEU A 182 10.13 -17.93 3.95
C LEU A 182 10.05 -16.71 4.86
N THR A 183 9.39 -15.65 4.38
CA THR A 183 9.00 -14.51 5.24
C THR A 183 7.91 -14.94 6.24
N ASP A 184 7.75 -14.19 7.34
CA ASP A 184 6.71 -14.47 8.34
C ASP A 184 5.31 -14.47 7.72
N GLU A 185 5.03 -13.52 6.83
CA GLU A 185 3.78 -13.46 6.07
C GLU A 185 3.54 -14.74 5.25
N SER A 186 4.56 -15.20 4.53
CA SER A 186 4.48 -16.43 3.73
C SER A 186 4.31 -17.68 4.59
N LEU A 187 4.92 -17.73 5.77
CA LEU A 187 4.73 -18.82 6.73
C LEU A 187 3.30 -18.84 7.28
N GLN A 188 2.70 -17.67 7.55
CA GLN A 188 1.30 -17.57 7.97
C GLN A 188 0.34 -18.05 6.87
N GLN A 189 0.60 -17.66 5.61
CA GLN A 189 -0.17 -18.15 4.47
C GLN A 189 -0.05 -19.67 4.34
N LEU A 190 1.17 -20.18 4.38
CA LEU A 190 1.45 -21.62 4.29
C LEU A 190 0.79 -22.39 5.41
N PHE A 191 0.80 -21.86 6.64
CA PHE A 191 0.12 -22.47 7.78
C PHE A 191 -1.36 -22.72 7.46
N LEU A 192 -2.07 -21.75 6.92
CA LEU A 192 -3.47 -21.90 6.54
C LEU A 192 -3.66 -22.92 5.42
N TYR A 193 -2.79 -22.90 4.40
CA TYR A 193 -2.86 -23.90 3.32
C TYR A 193 -2.68 -25.32 3.86
N ILE A 194 -1.69 -25.54 4.70
CA ILE A 194 -1.43 -26.86 5.30
C ILE A 194 -2.57 -27.28 6.23
N LEU A 195 -3.11 -26.34 7.00
CA LEU A 195 -4.25 -26.60 7.87
C LEU A 195 -5.47 -27.06 7.07
N PHE A 196 -5.77 -26.39 5.95
CA PHE A 196 -6.83 -26.82 5.03
C PHE A 196 -6.56 -28.25 4.49
N LEU A 197 -5.34 -28.52 4.05
CA LEU A 197 -4.96 -29.82 3.51
C LEU A 197 -5.09 -30.95 4.54
N THR A 198 -4.74 -30.71 5.80
CA THR A 198 -4.87 -31.73 6.85
C THR A 198 -6.32 -32.11 7.12
N ARG A 199 -7.29 -31.23 6.84
CA ARG A 199 -8.73 -31.51 6.96
C ARG A 199 -9.25 -32.33 5.79
N HIS A 200 -8.70 -32.10 4.60
CA HIS A 200 -9.16 -32.72 3.35
C HIS A 200 -8.19 -33.81 2.85
N ALA A 201 -7.42 -34.41 3.75
CA ALA A 201 -6.38 -35.39 3.39
C ALA A 201 -6.91 -36.63 2.65
N ASP A 202 -8.19 -36.99 2.91
CA ASP A 202 -8.83 -38.14 2.29
C ASP A 202 -9.65 -37.77 1.04
N SER A 203 -9.69 -36.51 0.62
CA SER A 203 -10.39 -36.06 -0.57
C SER A 203 -9.48 -36.16 -1.81
N GLU A 204 -9.89 -36.91 -2.83
CA GLU A 204 -9.17 -36.96 -4.10
C GLU A 204 -9.33 -35.63 -4.85
N ASN A 205 -8.22 -34.94 -5.07
CA ASN A 205 -8.20 -33.78 -5.95
C ASN A 205 -8.00 -34.27 -7.40
N THR A 206 -9.05 -34.13 -8.22
CA THR A 206 -9.04 -34.51 -9.63
C THR A 206 -8.81 -33.33 -10.56
N GLU A 207 -8.49 -32.15 -10.00
CA GLU A 207 -8.33 -30.93 -10.78
C GLU A 207 -7.03 -30.92 -11.58
N LYS A 208 -7.10 -30.33 -12.77
CA LYS A 208 -5.90 -30.11 -13.57
C LYS A 208 -4.96 -29.17 -12.81
N PRO A 209 -3.66 -29.52 -12.73
CA PRO A 209 -2.67 -28.66 -12.08
C PRO A 209 -2.62 -27.30 -12.76
N VAL A 210 -2.36 -26.26 -11.94
CA VAL A 210 -2.11 -24.92 -12.42
C VAL A 210 -0.94 -24.94 -13.42
N ALA A 211 -1.11 -24.33 -14.58
CA ALA A 211 -0.05 -24.20 -15.56
C ALA A 211 1.01 -23.22 -15.02
N VAL A 212 2.13 -23.74 -14.57
CA VAL A 212 3.31 -22.93 -14.25
C VAL A 212 4.12 -22.79 -15.55
N GLN A 213 4.65 -21.61 -15.82
CA GLN A 213 5.54 -21.40 -16.98
C GLN A 213 6.79 -22.26 -16.77
N GLU A 214 6.94 -23.32 -17.57
CA GLU A 214 7.99 -24.34 -17.42
C GLU A 214 9.41 -23.77 -17.44
N ASP A 215 9.63 -22.68 -18.19
CA ASP A 215 10.92 -22.00 -18.29
C ASP A 215 11.41 -21.37 -16.96
N PHE A 216 10.52 -21.14 -16.00
CA PHE A 216 10.84 -20.56 -14.70
C PHE A 216 11.02 -21.60 -13.59
N ILE A 217 10.64 -22.86 -13.81
CA ILE A 217 10.70 -23.94 -12.80
C ILE A 217 12.11 -24.55 -12.71
N ASN A 218 12.94 -24.41 -13.73
CA ASN A 218 14.25 -25.04 -13.83
C ASN A 218 15.32 -24.33 -12.98
N THR A 219 15.21 -24.41 -11.65
CA THR A 219 16.18 -23.84 -10.70
C THR A 219 16.62 -24.89 -9.68
N GLN A 220 17.78 -24.71 -9.05
CA GLN A 220 18.25 -25.59 -7.96
C GLN A 220 17.26 -25.64 -6.78
N GLU A 221 16.53 -24.55 -6.55
CA GLU A 221 15.48 -24.49 -5.53
C GLU A 221 14.34 -25.45 -5.85
N PHE A 222 13.95 -25.52 -7.12
CA PHE A 222 12.93 -26.46 -7.58
C PHE A 222 13.43 -27.91 -7.41
N ASP A 223 14.65 -28.21 -7.81
CA ASP A 223 15.23 -29.54 -7.64
C ASP A 223 15.26 -29.97 -6.17
N GLY A 224 15.69 -29.08 -5.28
CA GLY A 224 15.69 -29.33 -3.84
C GLY A 224 14.30 -29.58 -3.28
N LEU A 225 13.30 -28.78 -3.66
CA LEU A 225 11.90 -28.98 -3.26
C LEU A 225 11.33 -30.25 -3.87
N TYR A 226 11.66 -30.55 -5.13
CA TYR A 226 11.18 -31.74 -5.82
C TYR A 226 11.58 -33.03 -5.11
N GLU A 227 12.80 -33.09 -4.59
CA GLU A 227 13.30 -34.24 -3.82
C GLU A 227 12.70 -34.27 -2.40
N TRP A 228 12.47 -33.11 -1.78
CA TRP A 228 12.10 -33.01 -0.37
C TRP A 228 10.58 -33.12 -0.11
N ILE A 229 9.71 -32.51 -0.93
CA ILE A 229 8.27 -32.43 -0.69
C ILE A 229 7.58 -33.79 -0.55
N PRO A 230 7.87 -34.82 -1.37
CA PRO A 230 7.19 -36.11 -1.23
C PRO A 230 7.41 -36.73 0.15
N GLY A 231 8.64 -36.71 0.69
CA GLY A 231 8.96 -37.19 2.02
C GLY A 231 8.27 -36.39 3.12
N TRP A 232 8.23 -35.07 2.94
CA TRP A 232 7.53 -34.16 3.86
C TRP A 232 6.02 -34.40 3.88
N CYS A 233 5.37 -34.57 2.72
CA CYS A 233 3.95 -34.91 2.65
C CYS A 233 3.66 -36.25 3.35
N GLN A 234 4.50 -37.27 3.15
CA GLN A 234 4.35 -38.57 3.78
C GLN A 234 4.52 -38.48 5.31
N GLU A 235 5.54 -37.77 5.81
CA GLU A 235 5.79 -37.59 7.25
C GLU A 235 4.60 -36.96 7.98
N PHE A 236 4.03 -35.91 7.40
CA PHE A 236 2.92 -35.16 8.00
C PHE A 236 1.53 -35.58 7.51
N ARG A 237 1.43 -36.68 6.75
CA ARG A 237 0.18 -37.22 6.18
C ARG A 237 -0.61 -36.13 5.44
N LEU A 238 0.08 -35.37 4.62
CA LEU A 238 -0.52 -34.44 3.66
C LEU A 238 -0.89 -35.18 2.39
N PRO A 239 -1.84 -34.70 1.60
CA PRO A 239 -2.13 -35.29 0.29
C PRO A 239 -0.88 -35.31 -0.59
N ASP A 240 -0.61 -36.45 -1.23
CA ASP A 240 0.60 -36.70 -2.03
C ASP A 240 0.31 -37.19 -3.45
N SER A 241 -0.92 -36.99 -3.94
CA SER A 241 -1.24 -37.24 -5.34
C SER A 241 -0.34 -36.37 -6.25
N LYS A 242 -0.15 -36.78 -7.50
CA LYS A 242 0.68 -36.06 -8.45
C LYS A 242 0.23 -34.59 -8.61
N GLU A 243 -1.07 -34.37 -8.61
CA GLU A 243 -1.72 -33.07 -8.71
C GLU A 243 -1.43 -32.23 -7.46
N GLU A 244 -1.55 -32.82 -6.27
CA GLU A 244 -1.27 -32.14 -4.99
C GLU A 244 0.20 -31.80 -4.82
N LEU A 245 1.10 -32.72 -5.16
CA LEU A 245 2.54 -32.44 -5.14
C LEU A 245 2.88 -31.27 -6.07
N ARG A 246 2.32 -31.24 -7.29
CA ARG A 246 2.53 -30.14 -8.23
C ARG A 246 1.98 -28.82 -7.70
N TYR A 247 0.79 -28.83 -7.08
CA TYR A 247 0.23 -27.66 -6.41
C TYR A 247 1.16 -27.18 -5.29
N MET A 248 1.67 -28.08 -4.45
CA MET A 248 2.56 -27.76 -3.35
C MET A 248 3.89 -27.14 -3.83
N TYR A 249 4.48 -27.66 -4.92
CA TYR A 249 5.65 -27.06 -5.56
C TYR A 249 5.37 -25.62 -5.98
N THR A 250 4.27 -25.42 -6.71
CA THR A 250 3.88 -24.09 -7.20
C THR A 250 3.65 -23.14 -6.02
N LEU A 251 2.95 -23.60 -4.99
CA LEU A 251 2.71 -22.83 -3.79
C LEU A 251 4.02 -22.38 -3.13
N LEU A 252 4.91 -23.33 -2.81
CA LEU A 252 6.17 -23.02 -2.11
C LEU A 252 7.09 -22.13 -2.92
N LEU A 253 7.17 -22.32 -4.25
CA LEU A 253 7.96 -21.47 -5.13
C LEU A 253 7.42 -20.05 -5.23
N SER A 254 6.09 -19.89 -5.17
CA SER A 254 5.42 -18.57 -5.28
C SER A 254 5.42 -17.76 -3.98
N LEU A 255 5.69 -18.40 -2.85
CA LEU A 255 5.76 -17.72 -1.55
C LEU A 255 7.03 -16.86 -1.44
N ARG A 256 6.91 -15.73 -0.75
CA ARG A 256 8.04 -14.82 -0.54
C ARG A 256 9.07 -15.40 0.41
N LYS A 257 10.33 -15.20 0.06
CA LYS A 257 11.48 -15.71 0.78
C LYS A 257 12.27 -14.58 1.41
N GLN A 258 12.89 -14.85 2.55
CA GLN A 258 13.84 -13.91 3.19
C GLN A 258 15.16 -13.86 2.41
N LYS A 259 15.59 -15.01 1.87
CA LYS A 259 16.76 -15.16 1.00
C LYS A 259 16.41 -16.14 -0.10
N ILE A 260 16.89 -15.87 -1.30
CA ILE A 260 16.70 -16.73 -2.46
C ILE A 260 17.98 -17.52 -2.66
N ALA A 261 17.90 -18.84 -2.53
CA ALA A 261 19.07 -19.73 -2.64
C ALA A 261 19.74 -19.72 -4.04
N CYS A 262 18.96 -19.38 -5.08
CA CYS A 262 19.42 -19.39 -6.48
C CYS A 262 19.41 -17.98 -7.08
N GLN A 263 19.83 -16.99 -6.29
CA GLN A 263 19.79 -15.58 -6.68
C GLN A 263 20.53 -15.31 -8.00
N ASP A 264 21.71 -15.91 -8.18
CA ASP A 264 22.49 -15.74 -9.41
C ASP A 264 21.73 -16.23 -10.65
N GLN A 265 21.05 -17.37 -10.58
CA GLN A 265 20.29 -17.93 -11.71
C GLN A 265 19.04 -17.09 -12.02
N ILE A 266 18.38 -16.56 -10.99
CA ILE A 266 17.24 -15.66 -11.15
C ILE A 266 17.72 -14.35 -11.75
N MET A 267 18.82 -13.80 -11.23
CA MET A 267 19.43 -12.59 -11.76
C MET A 267 19.81 -12.72 -13.23
N ASP A 268 20.41 -13.85 -13.64
CA ASP A 268 20.75 -14.10 -15.04
C ASP A 268 19.52 -14.08 -15.96
N LYS A 269 18.39 -14.62 -15.49
CA LYS A 269 17.14 -14.65 -16.28
C LYS A 269 16.41 -13.30 -16.28
N MET A 270 16.41 -12.60 -15.14
CA MET A 270 15.57 -11.42 -14.93
C MET A 270 16.26 -10.10 -15.23
N ARG A 271 17.60 -10.04 -15.19
CA ARG A 271 18.37 -8.80 -15.36
C ARG A 271 18.04 -8.04 -16.64
N HIS A 272 17.96 -8.74 -17.78
CA HIS A 272 17.65 -8.07 -19.04
C HIS A 272 16.21 -7.55 -19.10
N PRO A 273 15.16 -8.32 -18.80
CA PRO A 273 13.80 -7.80 -18.71
C PRO A 273 13.66 -6.63 -17.73
N ILE A 274 14.30 -6.70 -16.56
CA ILE A 274 14.26 -5.61 -15.58
C ILE A 274 14.90 -4.33 -16.13
N LYS A 275 16.04 -4.43 -16.79
CA LYS A 275 16.68 -3.26 -17.43
C LYS A 275 15.81 -2.62 -18.51
N GLU A 276 15.06 -3.40 -19.27
CA GLU A 276 14.09 -2.86 -20.25
C GLU A 276 12.94 -2.13 -19.55
N ILE A 277 12.43 -2.68 -18.43
CA ILE A 277 11.41 -2.01 -17.59
C ILE A 277 11.96 -0.69 -17.04
N LEU A 278 13.16 -0.68 -16.46
CA LEU A 278 13.78 0.52 -15.91
C LEU A 278 14.06 1.58 -16.99
N LYS A 279 14.45 1.14 -18.18
CA LYS A 279 14.61 2.03 -19.34
C LYS A 279 13.27 2.67 -19.73
N GLY A 280 12.18 1.91 -19.79
CA GLY A 280 10.85 2.44 -20.08
C GLY A 280 10.37 3.44 -19.00
N ILE A 281 10.68 3.20 -17.73
CA ILE A 281 10.42 4.14 -16.64
C ILE A 281 11.26 5.42 -16.83
N SER A 282 12.55 5.28 -17.18
CA SER A 282 13.41 6.43 -17.45
C SER A 282 12.92 7.28 -18.63
N GLU A 283 12.42 6.63 -19.68
CA GLU A 283 11.86 7.33 -20.84
C GLU A 283 10.57 8.09 -20.50
N ARG A 284 9.72 7.55 -19.62
CA ARG A 284 8.44 8.17 -19.21
C ARG A 284 8.59 9.20 -18.10
N LEU A 285 9.45 8.96 -17.12
CA LEU A 285 9.55 9.77 -15.90
C LEU A 285 10.89 10.50 -15.75
N SER A 286 11.82 10.30 -16.71
CA SER A 286 13.20 10.83 -16.65
C SER A 286 13.93 10.51 -15.32
N ALA A 287 13.60 9.38 -14.73
CA ALA A 287 14.23 8.86 -13.52
C ALA A 287 15.02 7.59 -13.89
N ASP A 288 16.34 7.70 -13.96
CA ASP A 288 17.22 6.60 -14.36
C ASP A 288 17.70 5.80 -13.16
N PHE A 289 17.31 4.54 -13.12
CA PHE A 289 17.68 3.55 -12.11
C PHE A 289 18.45 2.36 -12.71
N SER A 290 18.94 2.47 -13.94
CA SER A 290 19.55 1.36 -14.70
C SER A 290 20.79 0.77 -14.04
N GLU A 291 21.46 1.53 -13.17
CA GLU A 291 22.67 1.14 -12.44
C GLU A 291 22.40 0.86 -10.93
N ASP A 292 21.15 0.90 -10.48
CA ASP A 292 20.79 0.58 -9.09
C ASP A 292 20.67 -0.94 -8.93
N GLU A 293 21.78 -1.60 -8.57
CA GLU A 293 21.84 -3.05 -8.42
C GLU A 293 20.88 -3.57 -7.34
N ASP A 294 20.68 -2.85 -6.23
CA ASP A 294 19.74 -3.24 -5.17
C ASP A 294 18.29 -3.24 -5.69
N LEU A 295 17.94 -2.27 -6.56
CA LEU A 295 16.64 -2.22 -7.19
C LEU A 295 16.47 -3.38 -8.19
N ILE A 296 17.47 -3.60 -9.04
CA ILE A 296 17.46 -4.69 -10.03
C ILE A 296 17.27 -6.04 -9.33
N GLU A 297 17.99 -6.29 -8.25
CA GLU A 297 17.90 -7.50 -7.45
C GLU A 297 16.51 -7.64 -6.79
N GLY A 298 16.02 -6.60 -6.16
CA GLY A 298 14.71 -6.58 -5.50
C GLY A 298 13.56 -6.82 -6.47
N LEU A 299 13.56 -6.13 -7.61
CA LEU A 299 12.55 -6.30 -8.66
C LEU A 299 12.64 -7.70 -9.28
N SER A 300 13.85 -8.20 -9.56
CA SER A 300 14.07 -9.54 -10.13
C SER A 300 13.43 -10.59 -9.24
N SER A 301 13.69 -10.54 -7.94
CA SER A 301 13.16 -11.49 -6.96
C SER A 301 11.65 -11.41 -6.86
N HIS A 302 11.10 -10.20 -6.81
CA HIS A 302 9.66 -10.01 -6.67
C HIS A 302 8.89 -10.41 -7.92
N ILE A 303 9.33 -9.97 -9.11
CA ILE A 303 8.66 -10.29 -10.38
C ILE A 303 8.77 -11.79 -10.66
N TYR A 304 9.92 -12.41 -10.39
CA TYR A 304 10.08 -13.85 -10.53
C TYR A 304 9.05 -14.64 -9.70
N THR A 305 8.90 -14.31 -8.42
CA THR A 305 7.90 -14.96 -7.55
C THR A 305 6.47 -14.69 -8.01
N THR A 306 6.19 -13.50 -8.55
CA THR A 306 4.87 -13.13 -9.09
C THR A 306 4.57 -13.92 -10.38
N ILE A 307 5.54 -14.13 -11.26
CA ILE A 307 5.39 -14.98 -12.46
C ILE A 307 5.08 -16.42 -12.05
N LEU A 308 5.79 -16.97 -11.06
CA LEU A 308 5.54 -18.33 -10.58
C LEU A 308 4.15 -18.48 -9.95
N ARG A 309 3.67 -17.46 -9.24
CA ARG A 309 2.34 -17.45 -8.65
C ARG A 309 1.23 -17.36 -9.71
N GLY A 310 1.48 -16.64 -10.79
CA GLY A 310 0.49 -16.37 -11.83
C GLY A 310 -0.74 -15.65 -11.24
N ASN A 311 -1.93 -16.04 -11.74
CA ASN A 311 -3.22 -15.50 -11.24
C ASN A 311 -3.75 -16.25 -10.01
N HIS A 312 -2.97 -17.18 -9.46
CA HIS A 312 -3.34 -18.03 -8.35
C HIS A 312 -2.69 -17.54 -7.05
N LEU A 313 -3.24 -17.94 -5.90
CA LEU A 313 -2.68 -17.68 -4.57
C LEU A 313 -2.71 -16.21 -4.14
N ASP A 314 -3.78 -15.53 -4.49
CA ASP A 314 -3.97 -14.13 -4.16
C ASP A 314 -4.46 -13.97 -2.72
N VAL A 315 -3.67 -13.30 -1.90
CA VAL A 315 -4.12 -12.83 -0.58
C VAL A 315 -4.42 -11.35 -0.70
N GLU A 316 -5.66 -10.96 -0.39
CA GLU A 316 -6.01 -9.54 -0.36
C GLU A 316 -5.17 -8.82 0.70
N THR A 317 -4.48 -7.78 0.29
CA THR A 317 -3.85 -6.84 1.23
C THR A 317 -4.96 -6.03 1.93
N ASP A 318 -4.71 -5.62 3.15
CA ASP A 318 -5.58 -4.71 3.87
C ASP A 318 -5.76 -3.42 3.04
N GLU A 319 -7.01 -3.11 2.68
CA GLU A 319 -7.36 -1.91 1.91
C GLU A 319 -6.84 -0.62 2.57
N TYR A 320 -6.80 -0.58 3.90
CA TYR A 320 -6.22 0.54 4.63
C TYR A 320 -4.71 0.65 4.39
N MET A 321 -3.99 -0.48 4.39
CA MET A 321 -2.56 -0.52 4.10
C MET A 321 -2.29 -0.05 2.66
N LEU A 322 -3.06 -0.53 1.70
CA LEU A 322 -2.97 -0.11 0.30
C LEU A 322 -3.15 1.40 0.15
N LYS A 323 -4.22 1.96 0.71
CA LYS A 323 -4.50 3.40 0.67
C LYS A 323 -3.41 4.22 1.38
N SER A 324 -2.91 3.74 2.52
CA SER A 324 -1.82 4.37 3.25
C SER A 324 -0.54 4.40 2.44
N MET A 325 -0.17 3.29 1.81
CA MET A 325 1.04 3.17 0.99
C MET A 325 0.97 4.02 -0.28
N LYS A 326 -0.16 4.01 -1.00
CA LYS A 326 -0.41 4.89 -2.15
C LYS A 326 -0.22 6.37 -1.78
N ARG A 327 -0.73 6.77 -0.62
CA ARG A 327 -0.61 8.14 -0.12
C ARG A 327 0.82 8.49 0.30
N GLN A 328 1.52 7.56 0.94
CA GLN A 328 2.87 7.80 1.46
C GLN A 328 3.93 7.78 0.35
N TYR A 329 3.75 6.94 -0.67
CA TYR A 329 4.71 6.68 -1.74
C TYR A 329 4.09 6.79 -3.15
N PRO A 330 3.40 7.90 -3.46
CA PRO A 330 2.64 8.01 -4.71
C PRO A 330 3.52 7.90 -5.96
N PHE A 331 4.77 8.41 -5.93
CA PHE A 331 5.69 8.31 -7.05
C PHE A 331 6.28 6.91 -7.22
N GLY A 332 6.48 6.18 -6.12
CA GLY A 332 6.83 4.75 -6.17
C GLY A 332 5.71 3.92 -6.81
N PHE A 333 4.44 4.24 -6.50
CA PHE A 333 3.29 3.62 -7.15
C PHE A 333 3.19 3.94 -8.64
N GLU A 334 3.55 5.17 -9.04
CA GLU A 334 3.61 5.54 -10.45
C GLU A 334 4.58 4.67 -11.23
N MET A 335 5.79 4.50 -10.71
CA MET A 335 6.78 3.61 -11.31
C MET A 335 6.32 2.15 -11.32
N ALA A 336 5.65 1.71 -10.25
CA ALA A 336 5.11 0.35 -10.17
C ALA A 336 4.02 0.10 -11.21
N ALA A 337 3.14 1.08 -11.48
CA ALA A 337 2.13 0.97 -12.51
C ALA A 337 2.76 0.86 -13.92
N ILE A 338 3.76 1.71 -14.22
CA ILE A 338 4.51 1.62 -15.48
C ILE A 338 5.21 0.27 -15.62
N ALA A 339 5.85 -0.22 -14.53
CA ALA A 339 6.49 -1.52 -14.53
C ALA A 339 5.49 -2.66 -14.79
N ALA A 340 4.29 -2.57 -14.22
CA ALA A 340 3.23 -3.56 -14.41
C ALA A 340 2.78 -3.68 -15.86
N ASP A 341 2.71 -2.57 -16.60
CA ASP A 341 2.45 -2.56 -18.04
C ASP A 341 3.48 -3.39 -18.80
N TYR A 342 4.77 -3.08 -18.58
CA TYR A 342 5.84 -3.82 -19.24
C TYR A 342 5.84 -5.32 -18.86
N ILE A 343 5.51 -5.64 -17.59
CA ILE A 343 5.40 -7.03 -17.13
C ILE A 343 4.23 -7.74 -17.82
N ALA A 344 3.10 -7.04 -17.99
CA ALA A 344 1.94 -7.57 -18.70
C ALA A 344 2.30 -7.91 -20.16
N ASP A 345 3.02 -7.02 -20.83
CA ASP A 345 3.44 -7.20 -22.22
C ASP A 345 4.48 -8.32 -22.38
N ILE A 346 5.48 -8.38 -21.49
CA ILE A 346 6.58 -9.35 -21.59
C ILE A 346 6.11 -10.77 -21.20
N TYR A 347 5.33 -10.89 -20.14
CA TYR A 347 4.98 -12.17 -19.51
C TYR A 347 3.51 -12.57 -19.65
N ASN A 348 2.68 -11.75 -20.31
CA ASN A 348 1.22 -11.93 -20.38
C ASN A 348 0.59 -12.15 -18.98
N LEU A 349 1.06 -11.36 -18.01
CA LEU A 349 0.69 -11.45 -16.61
C LEU A 349 0.09 -10.11 -16.13
N SER A 350 -1.20 -10.11 -15.80
CA SER A 350 -1.83 -8.94 -15.16
C SER A 350 -1.44 -8.86 -13.69
N MET A 351 -0.73 -7.81 -13.31
CA MET A 351 -0.38 -7.56 -11.91
C MET A 351 -1.58 -6.96 -11.16
N LYS A 352 -1.76 -7.40 -9.93
CA LYS A 352 -2.81 -6.89 -9.04
C LYS A 352 -2.28 -5.73 -8.21
N GLU A 353 -3.18 -4.92 -7.65
CA GLU A 353 -2.79 -3.78 -6.79
C GLU A 353 -1.85 -4.17 -5.64
N ASN A 354 -2.03 -5.37 -5.09
CA ASN A 354 -1.14 -5.90 -4.05
C ASN A 354 0.31 -6.05 -4.53
N ASP A 355 0.51 -6.49 -5.77
CA ASP A 355 1.85 -6.62 -6.35
C ASP A 355 2.47 -5.24 -6.59
N LEU A 356 1.65 -4.26 -6.96
CA LEU A 356 2.10 -2.86 -7.12
C LEU A 356 2.64 -2.25 -5.82
N ILE A 357 2.08 -2.61 -4.65
CA ILE A 357 2.60 -2.15 -3.35
C ILE A 357 4.07 -2.55 -3.20
N TYR A 358 4.41 -3.79 -3.50
CA TYR A 358 5.77 -4.28 -3.30
C TYR A 358 6.74 -3.72 -4.33
N LEU A 359 6.32 -3.58 -5.59
CA LEU A 359 7.10 -2.85 -6.59
C LEU A 359 7.32 -1.39 -6.15
N ALA A 360 6.27 -0.73 -5.66
CA ALA A 360 6.34 0.65 -5.18
C ALA A 360 7.31 0.83 -4.02
N ILE A 361 7.40 -0.14 -3.11
CA ILE A 361 8.37 -0.12 -2.00
C ILE A 361 9.81 -0.21 -2.54
N HIS A 362 10.08 -1.09 -3.51
CA HIS A 362 11.40 -1.19 -4.13
C HIS A 362 11.79 0.10 -4.85
N PHE A 363 10.87 0.67 -5.63
CA PHE A 363 11.09 1.96 -6.27
C PHE A 363 11.28 3.09 -5.26
N GLN A 364 10.50 3.12 -4.18
CA GLN A 364 10.67 4.14 -3.15
C GLN A 364 12.04 4.05 -2.47
N ALA A 365 12.51 2.84 -2.18
CA ALA A 365 13.86 2.65 -1.64
C ALA A 365 14.94 3.17 -2.61
N ALA A 366 14.79 2.94 -3.91
CA ALA A 366 15.69 3.49 -4.93
C ALA A 366 15.61 5.01 -5.02
N ILE A 367 14.40 5.60 -4.92
CA ILE A 367 14.21 7.06 -4.87
C ILE A 367 14.94 7.66 -3.66
N GLU A 368 14.87 7.03 -2.49
CA GLU A 368 15.58 7.54 -1.30
C GLU A 368 17.10 7.46 -1.50
N ARG A 369 17.63 6.38 -2.10
CA ARG A 369 19.07 6.28 -2.47
C ARG A 369 19.47 7.35 -3.48
N MET A 370 18.62 7.61 -4.50
CA MET A 370 18.86 8.69 -5.47
C MET A 370 18.92 10.08 -4.81
N LYS A 371 18.05 10.34 -3.82
CA LYS A 371 18.07 11.61 -3.08
C LYS A 371 19.36 11.78 -2.27
N ASP A 372 19.86 10.69 -1.71
CA ASP A 372 21.13 10.71 -0.98
C ASP A 372 22.33 10.92 -1.92
N ALA A 373 22.23 10.48 -3.16
CA ALA A 373 23.24 10.64 -4.22
C ALA A 373 23.03 11.89 -5.10
N GLY A 374 21.83 12.49 -5.09
CA GLY A 374 21.44 13.62 -5.94
C GLY A 374 21.90 14.98 -5.43
N GLU A 375 21.56 16.04 -6.18
CA GLU A 375 21.84 17.42 -5.78
C GLU A 375 21.22 17.71 -4.42
N LYS A 376 22.10 17.78 -3.42
CA LYS A 376 21.72 18.20 -2.07
C LYS A 376 21.45 19.68 -2.08
N THR A 377 20.45 20.11 -1.32
CA THR A 377 20.26 21.54 -1.05
C THR A 377 21.51 22.09 -0.37
N LYS A 378 22.19 22.97 -1.07
CA LYS A 378 23.46 23.54 -0.63
C LYS A 378 23.23 24.70 0.31
N ILE A 379 23.74 24.62 1.50
CA ILE A 379 23.67 25.70 2.49
C ILE A 379 25.05 26.13 2.94
N ILE A 380 25.21 27.41 3.22
CA ILE A 380 26.36 27.92 3.94
C ILE A 380 25.97 28.40 5.33
N ILE A 381 26.86 28.22 6.30
CA ILE A 381 26.66 28.67 7.66
C ILE A 381 27.50 29.91 7.90
N VAL A 382 26.87 31.01 8.33
CA VAL A 382 27.56 32.23 8.75
C VAL A 382 27.43 32.38 10.28
N CYS A 383 28.54 32.27 11.00
CA CYS A 383 28.54 32.20 12.45
C CYS A 383 29.67 33.04 13.08
N HIS A 384 29.33 33.91 14.04
CA HIS A 384 30.31 34.71 14.73
C HIS A 384 30.97 34.01 15.94
N PHE A 385 30.37 32.91 16.41
CA PHE A 385 30.90 32.16 17.56
C PHE A 385 32.13 31.31 17.23
N GLY A 386 32.64 31.40 16.00
CA GLY A 386 33.84 30.71 15.54
C GLY A 386 33.61 29.28 15.01
N ALA A 387 34.68 28.69 14.51
CA ALA A 387 34.63 27.42 13.78
C ALA A 387 34.05 26.24 14.57
N ALA A 388 34.27 26.20 15.89
CA ALA A 388 33.72 25.11 16.72
C ALA A 388 32.20 25.15 16.79
N ALA A 389 31.59 26.32 16.95
CA ALA A 389 30.15 26.50 16.97
C ALA A 389 29.54 26.17 15.59
N ALA A 390 30.14 26.64 14.50
CA ALA A 390 29.70 26.35 13.15
C ALA A 390 29.73 24.84 12.85
N ARG A 391 30.73 24.09 13.32
CA ARG A 391 30.82 22.62 13.20
C ARG A 391 29.70 21.91 13.95
N ILE A 392 29.29 22.38 15.13
CA ILE A 392 28.16 21.81 15.89
C ILE A 392 26.86 22.02 15.13
N ILE A 393 26.64 23.23 14.60
CA ILE A 393 25.44 23.57 13.79
C ILE A 393 25.41 22.67 12.54
N ARG A 394 26.53 22.58 11.81
CA ARG A 394 26.68 21.68 10.65
C ARG A 394 26.32 20.25 11.00
N SER A 395 26.91 19.67 12.01
CA SER A 395 26.67 18.30 12.42
C SER A 395 25.20 18.03 12.80
N LYS A 396 24.53 19.00 13.43
CA LYS A 396 23.11 18.90 13.76
C LYS A 396 22.23 18.92 12.51
N ILE A 397 22.54 19.81 11.56
CA ILE A 397 21.79 19.96 10.31
C ILE A 397 21.95 18.69 9.47
N GLU A 398 23.19 18.29 9.14
CA GLU A 398 23.48 17.12 8.30
C GLU A 398 22.95 15.80 8.88
N ARG A 399 22.86 15.68 10.21
CA ARG A 399 22.31 14.50 10.87
C ARG A 399 20.77 14.45 10.84
N LYS A 400 20.09 15.60 10.89
CA LYS A 400 18.64 15.68 11.03
C LYS A 400 17.91 15.96 9.72
N LEU A 401 18.57 16.54 8.75
CA LEU A 401 18.00 16.91 7.46
C LEU A 401 18.68 16.12 6.36
N VAL A 402 17.97 15.14 5.83
CA VAL A 402 18.40 14.37 4.66
C VAL A 402 18.31 15.27 3.42
N GLY A 403 19.26 15.11 2.49
CA GLY A 403 19.28 15.91 1.25
C GLY A 403 19.80 17.34 1.42
N VAL A 404 20.52 17.65 2.52
CA VAL A 404 21.15 18.95 2.77
C VAL A 404 22.67 18.79 2.86
N GLU A 405 23.40 19.68 2.20
CA GLU A 405 24.86 19.74 2.25
C GLU A 405 25.31 21.10 2.74
N VAL A 406 26.21 21.14 3.74
CA VAL A 406 26.84 22.36 4.17
C VAL A 406 28.13 22.56 3.36
N THR A 407 28.05 23.39 2.31
CA THR A 407 29.15 23.65 1.39
C THR A 407 30.22 24.57 1.97
N GLY A 408 29.90 25.39 3.00
CA GLY A 408 30.85 26.28 3.64
C GLY A 408 30.42 26.77 5.01
N MET A 409 31.42 27.15 5.82
CA MET A 409 31.23 27.78 7.13
C MET A 409 32.10 29.02 7.19
N TYR A 410 31.51 30.17 7.43
CA TYR A 410 32.18 31.47 7.32
C TYR A 410 31.88 32.34 8.53
N SER A 411 32.83 33.21 8.88
CA SER A 411 32.57 34.39 9.70
C SER A 411 31.85 35.45 8.84
N LEU A 412 31.23 36.44 9.49
CA LEU A 412 30.58 37.54 8.77
C LEU A 412 31.57 38.34 7.87
N GLN A 413 32.84 38.43 8.27
CA GLN A 413 33.85 39.12 7.48
C GLN A 413 34.25 38.33 6.23
N GLU A 414 34.43 37.01 6.36
CA GLU A 414 34.72 36.12 5.24
C GLU A 414 33.54 36.08 4.26
N PHE A 415 32.31 35.97 4.79
CA PHE A 415 31.08 35.98 3.97
C PHE A 415 30.98 37.24 3.10
N LYS A 416 31.29 38.42 3.65
CA LYS A 416 31.25 39.69 2.88
C LYS A 416 32.31 39.76 1.75
N GLN A 417 33.32 38.92 1.77
CA GLN A 417 34.38 38.83 0.75
C GLN A 417 34.09 37.74 -0.29
N LEU A 418 33.11 36.87 -0.03
CA LEU A 418 32.73 35.81 -0.95
C LEU A 418 32.10 36.42 -2.22
N LYS A 419 32.55 35.93 -3.35
CA LYS A 419 31.92 36.19 -4.67
C LYS A 419 31.22 34.94 -5.12
N ASN A 420 29.92 35.00 -5.30
CA ASN A 420 29.06 33.88 -5.78
C ASN A 420 29.26 32.58 -4.96
N PRO A 421 28.84 32.52 -3.69
CA PRO A 421 28.89 31.29 -2.91
C PRO A 421 28.02 30.23 -3.56
N ASP A 422 28.51 28.99 -3.60
CA ASP A 422 27.77 27.83 -4.05
C ASP A 422 26.80 27.39 -2.94
N CYS A 423 25.64 28.04 -2.90
CA CYS A 423 24.60 27.74 -1.93
C CYS A 423 23.20 28.15 -2.41
N ASP A 424 22.21 27.48 -1.94
CA ASP A 424 20.79 27.80 -2.12
C ASP A 424 20.28 28.69 -0.98
N TYR A 425 20.84 28.50 0.23
CA TYR A 425 20.48 29.24 1.44
C TYR A 425 21.67 29.63 2.29
N ILE A 426 21.45 30.71 3.03
CA ILE A 426 22.37 31.16 4.09
C ILE A 426 21.70 30.88 5.44
N VAL A 427 22.30 30.01 6.23
CA VAL A 427 21.88 29.77 7.62
C VAL A 427 22.82 30.59 8.52
N THR A 428 22.31 31.50 9.33
CA THR A 428 23.14 32.44 10.05
C THR A 428 22.70 32.67 11.49
N THR A 429 23.70 32.85 12.36
CA THR A 429 23.53 33.34 13.74
C THR A 429 23.63 34.87 13.85
N GLU A 430 23.96 35.54 12.72
CA GLU A 430 24.20 36.97 12.65
C GLU A 430 23.19 37.69 11.73
N ARG A 431 22.96 38.96 11.97
CA ARG A 431 22.16 39.81 11.12
C ARG A 431 22.91 40.17 9.84
N ILE A 432 22.47 39.64 8.72
CA ILE A 432 22.97 39.99 7.38
C ILE A 432 21.95 41.00 6.77
N LEU A 433 22.47 42.18 6.37
CA LEU A 433 21.59 43.27 5.88
C LEU A 433 21.25 43.11 4.39
N LYS A 434 22.14 42.47 3.61
CA LYS A 434 21.94 42.27 2.19
C LYS A 434 22.66 40.99 1.75
N ALA A 435 21.92 40.10 1.10
CA ALA A 435 22.42 38.91 0.42
C ALA A 435 21.55 38.62 -0.80
N ASP A 436 22.12 37.95 -1.78
CA ASP A 436 21.42 37.53 -3.00
C ASP A 436 20.71 36.19 -2.84
N PHE A 437 20.91 35.52 -1.69
CA PHE A 437 20.32 34.24 -1.34
C PHE A 437 19.35 34.38 -0.14
N PRO A 438 18.34 33.52 -0.02
CA PRO A 438 17.44 33.47 1.14
C PRO A 438 18.22 33.24 2.44
N ILE A 439 17.82 33.94 3.50
CA ILE A 439 18.51 33.92 4.80
C ILE A 439 17.60 33.28 5.85
N ILE A 440 18.12 32.26 6.54
CA ILE A 440 17.46 31.64 7.69
C ILE A 440 18.23 31.98 8.96
N TYR A 441 17.61 32.73 9.87
CA TYR A 441 18.17 33.10 11.14
C TYR A 441 17.99 32.02 12.19
N ILE A 442 19.10 31.61 12.82
CA ILE A 442 19.14 30.58 13.85
C ILE A 442 19.89 31.06 15.07
N SER A 443 19.67 30.44 16.23
CA SER A 443 20.53 30.55 17.39
C SER A 443 21.65 29.51 17.36
N MET A 444 22.70 29.73 18.14
CA MET A 444 23.81 28.74 18.29
C MET A 444 23.28 27.39 18.81
N ALA A 445 22.24 27.39 19.64
CA ALA A 445 21.69 26.19 20.24
C ALA A 445 20.92 25.33 19.22
N LEU A 446 20.42 25.96 18.15
CA LEU A 446 19.63 25.33 17.08
C LEU A 446 18.56 24.36 17.66
N PRO A 447 17.56 24.87 18.40
CA PRO A 447 16.46 24.09 18.93
C PRO A 447 15.57 23.54 17.80
N GLU A 448 14.72 22.56 18.10
CA GLU A 448 13.86 21.88 17.12
C GLU A 448 13.02 22.86 16.27
N ARG A 449 12.51 23.92 16.89
CA ARG A 449 11.74 24.98 16.19
C ARG A 449 12.56 25.69 15.09
N GLU A 450 13.87 25.87 15.29
CA GLU A 450 14.74 26.51 14.30
C GLU A 450 15.19 25.50 13.23
N MET A 451 15.34 24.24 13.61
CA MET A 451 15.54 23.14 12.65
C MET A 451 14.34 23.02 11.71
N GLN A 452 13.12 23.17 12.25
CA GLN A 452 11.90 23.20 11.46
C GLN A 452 11.88 24.37 10.47
N LYS A 453 12.36 25.56 10.85
CA LYS A 453 12.49 26.71 9.92
C LYS A 453 13.45 26.41 8.75
N ILE A 454 14.55 25.70 9.01
CA ILE A 454 15.45 25.28 7.91
C ILE A 454 14.71 24.32 6.99
N LYS A 455 13.98 23.37 7.55
CA LYS A 455 13.18 22.41 6.78
C LYS A 455 12.09 23.09 5.95
N GLU A 456 11.43 24.10 6.50
CA GLU A 456 10.42 24.91 5.79
C GLU A 456 11.05 25.74 4.68
N GLY A 457 12.22 26.36 4.91
CA GLY A 457 12.96 27.06 3.87
C GLY A 457 13.36 26.14 2.71
N ILE A 458 13.79 24.91 3.00
CA ILE A 458 14.08 23.90 1.96
C ILE A 458 12.82 23.51 1.20
N LYS A 459 11.68 23.34 1.89
CA LYS A 459 10.38 23.12 1.24
C LYS A 459 10.00 24.29 0.31
N GLU A 460 10.29 25.52 0.68
CA GLU A 460 10.01 26.71 -0.12
C GLU A 460 10.72 26.70 -1.48
N ILE A 461 11.97 26.20 -1.56
CA ILE A 461 12.62 25.99 -2.87
C ILE A 461 11.94 24.87 -3.67
N GLN A 462 11.59 23.75 -3.01
CA GLN A 462 10.87 22.66 -3.70
C GLN A 462 9.52 23.12 -4.22
N VAL A 463 8.83 24.00 -3.50
CA VAL A 463 7.59 24.63 -3.94
C VAL A 463 7.82 25.66 -5.06
N ASN A 464 8.93 26.42 -5.04
CA ASN A 464 9.27 27.31 -6.15
C ASN A 464 9.46 26.54 -7.47
N HIS A 465 9.91 25.27 -7.42
CA HIS A 465 9.89 24.40 -8.60
C HIS A 465 8.45 24.07 -9.07
N LEU A 466 7.48 23.93 -8.15
CA LEU A 466 6.06 23.81 -8.50
C LEU A 466 5.49 25.11 -9.08
N LEU A 467 6.01 26.27 -8.66
CA LEU A 467 5.65 27.58 -9.23
C LEU A 467 6.09 27.74 -10.69
N GLU A 468 7.23 27.16 -11.04
CA GLU A 468 7.72 27.11 -12.41
C GLU A 468 6.83 26.23 -13.31
N LEU A 469 5.92 25.41 -12.73
CA LEU A 469 4.88 24.67 -13.44
C LEU A 469 3.68 25.54 -13.83
N ASN A 470 3.81 26.85 -13.78
CA ASN A 470 2.76 27.76 -14.18
C ASN A 470 1.41 27.54 -13.46
N ILE A 471 1.43 27.24 -12.13
CA ILE A 471 0.20 27.13 -11.34
C ILE A 471 -0.65 28.39 -11.52
N LEU A 472 0.00 29.55 -11.63
CA LEU A 472 -0.66 30.82 -11.91
C LEU A 472 -1.29 30.89 -13.31
N GLU A 473 -0.84 30.06 -14.25
CA GLU A 473 -1.37 29.92 -15.60
C GLU A 473 -2.25 28.67 -15.77
N ALA A 474 -2.52 27.93 -14.71
CA ALA A 474 -3.33 26.71 -14.78
C ALA A 474 -4.72 27.00 -15.36
N ILE A 475 -5.18 26.11 -16.21
CA ILE A 475 -6.54 26.16 -16.74
C ILE A 475 -7.48 25.65 -15.65
N ILE A 476 -8.45 26.47 -15.25
CA ILE A 476 -9.45 26.07 -14.24
C ILE A 476 -10.77 25.81 -14.93
N LEU A 477 -11.36 24.65 -14.67
CA LEU A 477 -12.61 24.22 -15.29
C LEU A 477 -13.63 23.82 -14.22
N PRO A 478 -14.87 24.33 -14.32
CA PRO A 478 -15.98 23.74 -13.57
C PRO A 478 -16.34 22.40 -14.20
N ILE A 479 -16.39 21.34 -13.40
CA ILE A 479 -16.70 19.98 -13.85
C ILE A 479 -18.14 19.66 -13.40
N GLU A 480 -19.02 19.42 -14.37
CA GLU A 480 -20.43 19.06 -14.17
C GLU A 480 -20.68 17.56 -14.35
N GLU A 481 -19.71 16.87 -14.86
CA GLU A 481 -19.72 15.42 -15.13
C GLU A 481 -19.89 14.62 -13.83
N LYS A 482 -20.44 13.40 -13.98
CA LYS A 482 -20.83 12.56 -12.83
C LYS A 482 -19.90 11.39 -12.58
N ASN A 483 -18.96 11.14 -13.48
CA ASN A 483 -18.00 10.04 -13.36
C ASN A 483 -16.59 10.48 -13.78
N MET A 484 -15.60 9.69 -13.39
CA MET A 484 -14.18 9.94 -13.62
C MET A 484 -13.85 10.09 -15.12
N GLU A 485 -14.28 9.15 -15.96
CA GLU A 485 -13.95 9.13 -17.37
C GLU A 485 -14.41 10.42 -18.10
N SER A 486 -15.66 10.85 -17.84
CA SER A 486 -16.21 12.07 -18.42
C SER A 486 -15.51 13.34 -17.89
N ALA A 487 -15.13 13.34 -16.61
CA ALA A 487 -14.38 14.44 -16.00
C ALA A 487 -12.96 14.56 -16.61
N VAL A 488 -12.26 13.45 -16.80
CA VAL A 488 -10.95 13.42 -17.48
C VAL A 488 -11.08 13.91 -18.92
N LYS A 489 -12.10 13.47 -19.67
CA LYS A 489 -12.36 13.97 -21.04
C LYS A 489 -12.54 15.47 -21.06
N ALA A 490 -13.34 16.03 -20.16
CA ALA A 490 -13.57 17.47 -20.05
C ALA A 490 -12.27 18.24 -19.73
N MET A 491 -11.41 17.67 -18.89
CA MET A 491 -10.13 18.29 -18.50
C MET A 491 -9.08 18.22 -19.60
N VAL A 492 -9.07 17.17 -20.43
CA VAL A 492 -8.13 17.02 -21.54
C VAL A 492 -8.54 17.88 -22.76
N GLN A 493 -9.83 18.15 -22.93
CA GLN A 493 -10.35 18.86 -24.09
C GLN A 493 -9.64 20.21 -24.38
N PRO A 494 -9.45 21.14 -23.44
CA PRO A 494 -8.73 22.40 -23.72
C PRO A 494 -7.25 22.19 -24.06
N LEU A 495 -6.63 21.11 -23.60
CA LEU A 495 -5.25 20.79 -23.98
C LEU A 495 -5.14 20.34 -25.44
N LEU A 496 -6.17 19.64 -25.94
CA LEU A 496 -6.27 19.25 -27.35
C LEU A 496 -6.56 20.47 -28.26
N GLU A 497 -7.46 21.34 -27.81
CA GLU A 497 -7.85 22.55 -28.59
C GLU A 497 -6.71 23.56 -28.77
N GLU A 498 -5.77 23.58 -27.81
CA GLU A 498 -4.60 24.47 -27.85
C GLU A 498 -3.31 23.75 -28.30
N ASP A 499 -3.41 22.54 -28.85
CA ASP A 499 -2.28 21.70 -29.31
C ASP A 499 -1.19 21.47 -28.24
N PHE A 500 -1.57 21.43 -26.94
CA PHE A 500 -0.62 21.10 -25.86
C PHE A 500 -0.30 19.62 -25.76
N VAL A 501 -1.21 18.79 -26.25
CA VAL A 501 -1.08 17.31 -26.21
C VAL A 501 -1.52 16.72 -27.57
N THR A 502 -1.09 15.48 -27.84
CA THR A 502 -1.56 14.74 -29.02
C THR A 502 -2.95 14.14 -28.81
N GLU A 503 -3.61 13.71 -29.90
CA GLU A 503 -4.96 13.09 -29.82
C GLU A 503 -4.99 11.83 -28.93
N GLU A 504 -3.90 11.08 -28.87
CA GLU A 504 -3.78 9.85 -28.07
C GLU A 504 -3.62 10.11 -26.57
N TYR A 505 -3.35 11.37 -26.16
CA TYR A 505 -3.09 11.70 -24.75
C TYR A 505 -4.26 11.34 -23.85
N LEU A 506 -5.51 11.59 -24.27
CA LEU A 506 -6.70 11.22 -23.51
C LEU A 506 -6.72 9.72 -23.18
N GLN A 507 -6.45 8.90 -24.20
CA GLN A 507 -6.44 7.45 -24.01
C GLN A 507 -5.36 7.04 -23.00
N SER A 508 -4.17 7.63 -23.06
CA SER A 508 -3.10 7.35 -22.11
C SER A 508 -3.42 7.74 -20.67
N VAL A 509 -4.21 8.81 -20.44
CA VAL A 509 -4.69 9.19 -19.10
C VAL A 509 -5.69 8.15 -18.56
N LEU A 510 -6.62 7.70 -19.41
CA LEU A 510 -7.63 6.71 -19.00
C LEU A 510 -6.99 5.36 -18.70
N GLU A 511 -6.08 4.87 -19.54
CA GLU A 511 -5.30 3.66 -19.32
C GLU A 511 -4.52 3.73 -18.00
N ARG A 512 -3.92 4.90 -17.72
CA ARG A 512 -3.21 5.11 -16.45
C ARG A 512 -4.14 5.03 -15.23
N GLU A 513 -5.34 5.58 -15.31
CA GLU A 513 -6.34 5.49 -14.23
C GLU A 513 -6.87 4.06 -14.03
N GLU A 514 -7.01 3.28 -15.11
CA GLU A 514 -7.43 1.89 -15.07
C GLU A 514 -6.42 0.98 -14.36
N MET A 515 -5.11 1.23 -14.50
CA MET A 515 -4.07 0.48 -13.82
C MET A 515 -4.14 0.61 -12.30
N SER A 516 -4.29 1.82 -11.84
CA SER A 516 -4.41 2.15 -10.42
C SER A 516 -4.87 3.60 -10.28
N SER A 517 -5.95 3.82 -9.56
CA SER A 517 -6.51 5.16 -9.36
C SER A 517 -5.48 6.15 -8.78
N THR A 518 -5.43 7.35 -9.34
CA THR A 518 -4.61 8.47 -8.84
C THR A 518 -5.32 9.29 -7.76
N SER A 519 -6.44 8.82 -7.22
CA SER A 519 -7.20 9.51 -6.19
C SER A 519 -6.48 9.48 -4.84
N LEU A 520 -6.46 10.65 -4.16
CA LEU A 520 -5.95 10.86 -2.81
C LEU A 520 -7.11 11.45 -1.97
N ASN A 521 -8.01 10.59 -1.48
CA ASN A 521 -9.24 10.94 -0.74
C ASN A 521 -10.17 11.95 -1.47
N HIS A 522 -9.87 13.28 -1.37
CA HIS A 522 -10.73 14.34 -1.92
C HIS A 522 -10.21 14.97 -3.21
N ILE A 523 -8.99 14.63 -3.59
CA ILE A 523 -8.34 15.10 -4.81
C ILE A 523 -7.94 13.92 -5.69
N ALA A 524 -7.76 14.17 -6.99
CA ALA A 524 -7.16 13.22 -7.92
C ALA A 524 -6.06 13.91 -8.73
N LEU A 525 -5.06 13.13 -9.15
CA LEU A 525 -3.88 13.62 -9.87
C LEU A 525 -3.74 12.91 -11.22
N PRO A 526 -4.77 12.94 -12.11
CA PRO A 526 -4.70 12.26 -13.39
C PRO A 526 -3.57 12.84 -14.26
N HIS A 527 -2.90 11.97 -14.99
CA HIS A 527 -1.83 12.33 -15.93
C HIS A 527 -1.69 11.22 -16.98
N GLY A 528 -1.12 11.56 -18.11
CA GLY A 528 -0.90 10.63 -19.21
C GLY A 528 0.59 10.50 -19.56
N ASN A 529 0.86 9.92 -20.73
CA ASN A 529 2.22 9.70 -21.21
C ASN A 529 2.92 11.02 -21.58
N PRO A 530 4.05 11.37 -20.94
CA PRO A 530 4.80 12.60 -21.22
C PRO A 530 5.27 12.74 -22.68
N ALA A 531 5.48 11.63 -23.39
CA ALA A 531 5.85 11.67 -24.81
C ALA A 531 4.74 12.24 -25.72
N MET A 532 3.50 12.28 -25.24
CA MET A 532 2.32 12.81 -25.94
C MET A 532 2.05 14.27 -25.58
N VAL A 533 2.89 14.88 -24.72
CA VAL A 533 2.76 16.27 -24.27
C VAL A 533 3.76 17.14 -25.01
N GLN A 534 3.27 18.13 -25.76
CA GLN A 534 4.10 19.11 -26.48
C GLN A 534 4.52 20.26 -25.57
N ASN A 535 3.58 20.77 -24.77
CA ASN A 535 3.84 21.85 -23.83
C ASN A 535 3.26 21.50 -22.45
N THR A 536 4.08 21.62 -21.39
CA THR A 536 3.64 21.35 -20.02
C THR A 536 2.51 22.30 -19.60
N ARG A 537 1.41 21.72 -19.09
CA ARG A 537 0.24 22.47 -18.57
C ARG A 537 -0.41 21.74 -17.41
N LEU A 538 -0.96 22.53 -16.49
CA LEU A 538 -1.80 22.04 -15.39
C LEU A 538 -3.25 22.44 -15.64
N VAL A 539 -4.16 21.48 -15.60
CA VAL A 539 -5.60 21.71 -15.65
C VAL A 539 -6.20 21.33 -14.29
N ILE A 540 -6.97 22.24 -13.73
CA ILE A 540 -7.62 22.06 -12.42
C ILE A 540 -9.12 21.91 -12.64
N GLY A 541 -9.62 20.70 -12.47
CA GLY A 541 -11.05 20.39 -12.53
C GLY A 541 -11.70 20.61 -11.17
N ARG A 542 -12.59 21.59 -11.06
CA ARG A 542 -13.39 21.87 -9.87
C ARG A 542 -14.75 21.21 -10.00
N MET A 543 -14.97 20.12 -9.28
CA MET A 543 -16.24 19.38 -9.32
C MET A 543 -17.36 20.18 -8.62
N ASN A 544 -18.47 20.41 -9.32
CA ASN A 544 -19.65 21.05 -8.73
C ASN A 544 -20.24 20.20 -7.60
N HIS A 545 -20.13 18.87 -7.73
CA HIS A 545 -20.45 17.87 -6.70
C HIS A 545 -19.34 16.82 -6.69
N PRO A 546 -18.93 16.32 -5.51
CA PRO A 546 -17.94 15.26 -5.45
C PRO A 546 -18.37 14.06 -6.30
N ILE A 547 -17.51 13.60 -7.19
CA ILE A 547 -17.72 12.43 -8.04
C ILE A 547 -17.00 11.21 -7.49
N LEU A 548 -17.51 10.02 -7.81
CA LEU A 548 -16.83 8.79 -7.47
C LEU A 548 -15.65 8.61 -8.43
N TRP A 549 -14.46 8.55 -7.85
CA TRP A 549 -13.20 8.31 -8.55
C TRP A 549 -12.57 7.07 -7.92
N ASP A 550 -12.80 5.94 -8.54
CA ASP A 550 -12.62 4.63 -7.90
C ASP A 550 -13.43 4.56 -6.57
N ASP A 551 -12.80 4.29 -5.44
CA ASP A 551 -13.45 4.24 -4.12
C ASP A 551 -13.52 5.60 -3.39
N SER A 552 -12.95 6.66 -3.97
CA SER A 552 -12.83 7.96 -3.33
C SER A 552 -13.84 8.99 -3.88
N LYS A 553 -14.33 9.88 -3.01
CA LYS A 553 -15.16 11.01 -3.42
C LYS A 553 -14.28 12.24 -3.68
N VAL A 554 -13.94 12.45 -4.94
CA VAL A 554 -13.07 13.54 -5.40
C VAL A 554 -13.88 14.80 -5.65
N SER A 555 -13.41 15.92 -5.11
CA SER A 555 -13.99 17.26 -5.27
C SER A 555 -13.15 18.18 -6.16
N CYS A 556 -11.87 17.85 -6.36
CA CYS A 556 -10.95 18.60 -7.20
C CYS A 556 -9.95 17.64 -7.86
N ALA A 557 -9.70 17.78 -9.14
CA ALA A 557 -8.68 17.01 -9.83
C ALA A 557 -7.63 17.94 -10.48
N PHE A 558 -6.39 17.49 -10.48
CA PHE A 558 -5.23 18.21 -11.01
C PHE A 558 -4.64 17.38 -12.14
N LEU A 559 -5.09 17.60 -13.37
CA LEU A 559 -4.54 16.95 -14.56
C LEU A 559 -3.20 17.58 -14.91
N PHE A 560 -2.13 16.82 -14.72
CA PHE A 560 -0.78 17.30 -14.93
C PHE A 560 -0.21 16.75 -16.24
N ALA A 561 -0.32 17.53 -17.30
CA ALA A 561 0.31 17.27 -18.58
C ALA A 561 1.74 17.81 -18.56
N VAL A 562 2.73 16.94 -18.44
CA VAL A 562 4.16 17.31 -18.36
C VAL A 562 4.90 16.73 -19.56
N SER A 563 5.63 17.57 -20.28
CA SER A 563 6.41 17.13 -21.43
C SER A 563 7.67 16.37 -21.02
N SER A 564 8.12 15.45 -21.87
CA SER A 564 9.38 14.71 -21.65
C SER A 564 10.60 15.64 -21.55
N GLU A 565 10.58 16.80 -22.20
CA GLU A 565 11.64 17.80 -22.11
C GLU A 565 11.71 18.41 -20.71
N MET A 566 10.56 18.80 -20.15
CA MET A 566 10.47 19.32 -18.78
C MET A 566 10.96 18.29 -17.75
N LEU A 567 10.61 17.02 -17.93
CA LEU A 567 11.08 15.97 -17.03
C LEU A 567 12.58 15.71 -17.12
N LYS A 568 13.19 15.86 -18.30
CA LYS A 568 14.66 15.77 -18.44
C LYS A 568 15.37 16.92 -17.72
N GLU A 569 14.80 18.12 -17.75
CA GLU A 569 15.33 19.26 -17.01
C GLU A 569 15.12 19.11 -15.48
N LYS A 570 13.99 18.53 -15.07
CA LYS A 570 13.55 18.41 -13.68
C LYS A 570 13.06 16.99 -13.35
N PRO A 571 13.96 16.01 -13.22
CA PRO A 571 13.58 14.59 -13.07
C PRO A 571 12.69 14.29 -11.85
N MET A 572 12.83 15.06 -10.76
CA MET A 572 12.08 14.85 -9.52
C MET A 572 10.77 15.64 -9.46
N LEU A 573 10.35 16.25 -10.57
CA LEU A 573 9.17 17.11 -10.62
C LEU A 573 7.89 16.40 -10.18
N PHE A 574 7.60 15.23 -10.74
CA PHE A 574 6.44 14.43 -10.36
C PHE A 574 6.49 14.03 -8.88
N ASN A 575 7.64 13.56 -8.40
CA ASN A 575 7.78 13.17 -7.00
C ASN A 575 7.48 14.34 -6.06
N THR A 576 7.99 15.55 -6.37
CA THR A 576 7.74 16.74 -5.56
C THR A 576 6.27 17.13 -5.59
N PHE A 577 5.65 17.13 -6.78
CA PHE A 577 4.22 17.41 -6.94
C PHE A 577 3.35 16.43 -6.15
N TYR A 578 3.53 15.14 -6.34
CA TYR A 578 2.77 14.11 -5.63
C TYR A 578 2.93 14.20 -4.12
N ARG A 579 4.14 14.40 -3.61
CA ARG A 579 4.38 14.53 -2.17
C ARG A 579 3.69 15.75 -1.57
N THR A 580 3.72 16.87 -2.29
CA THR A 580 3.04 18.09 -1.84
C THR A 580 1.54 17.89 -1.80
N MET A 581 0.96 17.29 -2.84
CA MET A 581 -0.48 17.04 -2.92
C MET A 581 -0.97 15.97 -1.95
N ALA A 582 -0.12 15.01 -1.58
CA ALA A 582 -0.41 13.96 -0.60
C ALA A 582 -0.28 14.42 0.87
N ASP A 583 0.22 15.64 1.12
CA ASP A 583 0.31 16.19 2.47
C ASP A 583 -1.11 16.43 3.04
N PRO A 584 -1.45 15.86 4.23
CA PRO A 584 -2.80 15.99 4.80
C PRO A 584 -3.27 17.43 5.03
N GLU A 585 -2.35 18.34 5.36
CA GLU A 585 -2.68 19.75 5.60
C GLU A 585 -2.99 20.47 4.28
N VAL A 586 -2.23 20.16 3.23
CA VAL A 586 -2.46 20.66 1.87
C VAL A 586 -3.80 20.15 1.33
N GLU A 587 -4.04 18.84 1.43
CA GLU A 587 -5.29 18.22 0.98
C GLU A 587 -6.52 18.84 1.67
N GLU A 588 -6.51 18.96 2.99
CA GLU A 588 -7.62 19.55 3.73
C GLU A 588 -7.79 21.04 3.42
N SER A 589 -6.70 21.76 3.14
CA SER A 589 -6.74 23.16 2.72
C SER A 589 -7.34 23.34 1.33
N ILE A 590 -7.00 22.46 0.39
CA ILE A 590 -7.60 22.41 -0.96
C ILE A 590 -9.10 22.09 -0.86
N LYS A 591 -9.48 21.14 -0.01
CA LYS A 591 -10.88 20.81 0.24
C LYS A 591 -11.66 22.00 0.76
N LYS A 592 -11.12 22.75 1.71
CA LYS A 592 -11.74 23.99 2.22
C LYS A 592 -11.86 25.05 1.14
N LEU A 593 -10.79 25.24 0.35
CA LEU A 593 -10.79 26.18 -0.77
C LEU A 593 -11.88 25.82 -1.81
N GLN A 594 -12.06 24.54 -2.09
CA GLN A 594 -13.08 24.05 -3.01
C GLN A 594 -14.52 24.29 -2.52
N MET A 595 -14.74 24.33 -1.19
CA MET A 595 -16.05 24.64 -0.60
C MET A 595 -16.45 26.13 -0.78
N GLU A 596 -15.51 27.02 -1.06
CA GLU A 596 -15.77 28.42 -1.38
C GLU A 596 -16.35 28.51 -2.79
N LYS A 597 -17.69 28.38 -2.89
CA LYS A 597 -18.41 28.48 -4.16
C LYS A 597 -18.33 29.92 -4.69
N ASN A 598 -18.21 30.07 -6.00
CA ASN A 598 -18.14 31.36 -6.71
C ASN A 598 -16.85 32.20 -6.52
N LEU A 599 -15.74 31.57 -6.17
CA LEU A 599 -14.44 32.24 -6.24
C LEU A 599 -14.06 32.48 -7.72
N PRO A 600 -13.69 33.70 -8.11
CA PRO A 600 -13.06 33.94 -9.40
C PRO A 600 -11.80 33.11 -9.56
N ASP A 601 -11.52 32.61 -10.77
CA ASP A 601 -10.40 31.72 -11.04
C ASP A 601 -9.05 32.30 -10.61
N GLU A 602 -8.86 33.60 -10.83
CA GLU A 602 -7.64 34.30 -10.38
C GLU A 602 -7.45 34.26 -8.87
N VAL A 603 -8.53 34.46 -8.10
CA VAL A 603 -8.48 34.36 -6.63
C VAL A 603 -8.27 32.94 -6.16
N PHE A 604 -8.87 31.97 -6.86
CA PHE A 604 -8.65 30.56 -6.59
C PHE A 604 -7.19 30.17 -6.81
N ARG A 605 -6.57 30.58 -7.93
CA ARG A 605 -5.15 30.33 -8.23
C ARG A 605 -4.25 30.92 -7.14
N GLN A 606 -4.48 32.17 -6.74
CA GLN A 606 -3.69 32.84 -5.68
C GLN A 606 -3.79 32.14 -4.35
N LYS A 607 -5.00 31.71 -3.92
CA LYS A 607 -5.19 30.95 -2.68
C LYS A 607 -4.57 29.57 -2.76
N LEU A 608 -4.74 28.86 -3.88
CA LEU A 608 -4.11 27.57 -4.10
C LEU A 608 -2.58 27.69 -4.03
N PHE A 609 -2.04 28.70 -4.66
CA PHE A 609 -0.62 29.02 -4.58
C PHE A 609 -0.13 29.21 -3.15
N GLN A 610 -0.90 29.93 -2.31
CA GLN A 610 -0.56 30.12 -0.89
C GLN A 610 -0.65 28.81 -0.08
N ILE A 611 -1.55 27.93 -0.44
CA ILE A 611 -1.69 26.60 0.21
C ILE A 611 -0.49 25.71 -0.14
N LEU A 612 -0.01 25.76 -1.39
CA LEU A 612 1.09 24.92 -1.85
C LEU A 612 2.47 25.47 -1.45
N ARG A 613 2.55 26.74 -1.03
CA ARG A 613 3.74 27.41 -0.49
C ARG A 613 3.92 27.13 1.01
#